data_ad87cda7f2ef60f56ecd998b75bbf61a
#
_entry.id   ad87cda7f2ef60f56ecd998b75bbf61a
#
_cell.length_a   1.000
_cell.length_b   1.000
_cell.length_c   1.000
_cell.angle_alpha   90.00
_cell.angle_beta   90.00
_cell.angle_gamma   90.00
#
_symmetry.space_group_name_H-M   'P 1'
#
loop_
_entity.id
_entity.type
_entity.pdbx_description
1 polymer ?
#
loop_
_entity_poly.entity_id
_entity_poly.type
_entity_poly.pdbx_seq_one_letter_code
_entity_poly.pdbx_strand_id
1 'polypeptide(L)'
;MKKIVTVGLAAFLVACASSEVTTVSPDSKGQYQAILDSKYPRLLTDITAQAVRQRVSAGLLMASVDIKNEDLSRKDLQYKFLWFDRDGFEVQPDGRPWTPLALLGEETKAVQAVAPQSNVVTFKIQIEER
;
A
#
# COMPACT_ATOMS: atom_id res chain seq x y z
N MET A 1 49.98 -16.75 15.43
CA MET A 1 49.47 -16.43 15.37
C MET A 1 48.42 -16.38 15.31
N LYS A 2 47.89 -16.17 15.29
CA LYS A 2 47.02 -16.03 15.21
C LYS A 2 45.93 -15.70 15.30
N LYS A 3 45.29 -15.47 15.17
CA LYS A 3 44.42 -15.11 15.15
C LYS A 3 43.27 -15.07 15.21
N ILE A 4 42.56 -14.85 15.28
CA ILE A 4 41.60 -14.83 15.23
C ILE A 4 40.55 -14.48 15.27
N VAL A 5 39.96 -14.23 15.12
CA VAL A 5 39.02 -13.88 15.01
C VAL A 5 37.96 -13.74 15.21
N THR A 6 37.22 -13.64 15.32
CA THR A 6 36.34 -13.53 15.41
C THR A 6 35.30 -13.27 15.36
N VAL A 7 34.68 -13.04 15.22
CA VAL A 7 33.75 -12.83 15.07
C VAL A 7 32.70 -12.54 15.31
N GLY A 8 32.08 -12.34 15.34
CA GLY A 8 31.17 -12.00 15.48
C GLY A 8 30.13 -11.93 15.44
N LEU A 9 29.60 -11.76 15.31
CA LEU A 9 28.68 -11.57 15.17
C LEU A 9 27.60 -11.32 15.23
N ALA A 10 27.07 -11.09 15.25
CA ALA A 10 26.27 -10.89 15.23
C ALA A 10 25.16 -10.70 15.34
N ALA A 11 24.49 -10.65 15.27
CA ALA A 11 23.54 -10.57 15.30
C ALA A 11 22.50 -10.03 15.46
N PHE A 12 22.14 -9.73 15.46
CA PHE A 12 21.21 -9.22 15.52
C PHE A 12 20.11 -9.16 15.50
N LEU A 13 19.45 -9.03 15.47
CA LEU A 13 18.61 -8.85 15.32
C LEU A 13 17.53 -8.58 15.50
N VAL A 14 16.99 -8.23 15.57
CA VAL A 14 16.22 -7.94 15.74
C VAL A 14 15.09 -7.80 15.85
N ALA A 15 14.43 -7.78 15.63
CA ALA A 15 13.49 -7.87 15.62
C ALA A 15 12.41 -7.37 15.86
N CYS A 16 11.84 -7.02 15.97
CA CYS A 16 10.95 -6.65 16.31
C CYS A 16 9.91 -6.26 16.04
N ALA A 17 9.55 -6.05 15.75
CA ALA A 17 8.70 -5.90 15.62
C ALA A 17 7.51 -5.45 15.32
N SER A 18 6.86 -5.35 15.61
CA SER A 18 5.61 -5.02 15.57
C SER A 18 5.37 -3.73 15.09
N SER A 19 4.83 -2.94 14.95
CA SER A 19 4.58 -1.55 14.62
C SER A 19 5.57 -0.91 13.70
N GLU A 20 6.39 -1.70 13.09
CA GLU A 20 7.34 -1.11 12.17
C GLU A 20 6.67 -0.62 10.90
N VAL A 21 7.06 0.56 10.47
CA VAL A 21 6.63 1.08 9.18
C VAL A 21 7.52 0.45 8.11
N THR A 22 6.91 -0.24 7.19
CA THR A 22 7.61 -0.82 6.06
C THR A 22 7.41 0.11 4.87
N THR A 23 8.50 0.61 4.33
CA THR A 23 8.46 1.45 3.14
C THR A 23 9.08 0.67 2.00
N VAL A 24 8.32 0.49 0.94
CA VAL A 24 8.81 -0.22 -0.23
C VAL A 24 9.78 0.71 -0.95
N SER A 25 10.87 0.15 -1.46
CA SER A 25 11.93 0.95 -2.06
C SER A 25 11.44 1.68 -3.31
N PRO A 26 12.11 2.81 -3.64
CA PRO A 26 11.74 3.57 -4.83
C PRO A 26 11.84 2.80 -6.13
N ASP A 27 12.65 1.75 -6.14
CA ASP A 27 12.82 0.93 -7.34
C ASP A 27 11.62 0.08 -7.66
N SER A 28 10.61 0.13 -6.81
CA SER A 28 9.46 -0.76 -6.88
C SER A 28 8.24 -0.11 -7.50
N LYS A 29 8.42 0.87 -8.38
CA LYS A 29 7.27 1.56 -8.98
C LYS A 29 6.30 0.61 -9.65
N GLY A 30 6.79 -0.42 -10.32
CA GLY A 30 5.93 -1.42 -10.91
C GLY A 30 5.12 -2.18 -9.88
N GLN A 31 5.72 -2.44 -8.72
CA GLN A 31 5.03 -3.11 -7.62
C GLN A 31 3.99 -2.21 -6.98
N TYR A 32 4.30 -0.92 -6.85
CA TYR A 32 3.32 0.04 -6.34
C TYR A 32 2.11 0.08 -7.27
N GLN A 33 2.36 0.14 -8.56
CA GLN A 33 1.27 0.23 -9.52
C GLN A 33 0.40 -1.03 -9.51
N ALA A 34 0.99 -2.18 -9.21
CA ALA A 34 0.25 -3.44 -9.13
C ALA A 34 -0.78 -3.45 -7.98
N ILE A 35 -0.65 -2.52 -7.03
CA ILE A 35 -1.62 -2.39 -5.94
C ILE A 35 -2.91 -1.76 -6.44
N LEU A 36 -2.83 -0.95 -7.48
CA LEU A 36 -4.01 -0.30 -8.04
C LEU A 36 -4.73 -1.24 -8.99
N ASP A 37 -6.04 -1.27 -8.87
CA ASP A 37 -6.90 -2.06 -9.71
C ASP A 37 -8.05 -1.18 -10.18
N SER A 38 -8.49 -1.37 -11.40
CA SER A 38 -9.59 -0.60 -11.93
C SER A 38 -10.34 -1.42 -12.97
N LYS A 39 -11.66 -1.26 -12.96
CA LYS A 39 -12.50 -1.80 -14.01
C LYS A 39 -12.17 -1.16 -15.37
N TYR A 40 -11.55 0.00 -15.35
CA TYR A 40 -11.20 0.76 -16.55
C TYR A 40 -9.68 0.90 -16.62
N PRO A 41 -8.98 -0.02 -17.27
CA PRO A 41 -7.51 -0.04 -17.25
C PRO A 41 -6.86 1.24 -17.76
N ARG A 42 -7.54 1.99 -18.64
CA ARG A 42 -6.99 3.25 -19.15
C ARG A 42 -6.76 4.26 -18.04
N LEU A 43 -7.60 4.22 -17.02
CA LEU A 43 -7.43 5.13 -15.89
C LEU A 43 -6.06 4.97 -15.25
N LEU A 44 -5.53 3.76 -15.23
CA LEU A 44 -4.25 3.47 -14.59
C LEU A 44 -3.05 3.93 -15.41
N THR A 45 -3.26 4.50 -16.59
CA THR A 45 -2.18 5.18 -17.32
C THR A 45 -1.98 6.59 -16.77
N ASP A 46 -3.02 7.18 -16.22
CA ASP A 46 -2.96 8.54 -15.67
C ASP A 46 -2.85 8.57 -14.16
N ILE A 47 -3.32 7.53 -13.49
CA ILE A 47 -3.32 7.47 -12.03
C ILE A 47 -2.26 6.47 -11.59
N THR A 48 -1.29 6.94 -10.79
CA THR A 48 -0.16 6.11 -10.39
C THR A 48 0.00 6.09 -8.89
N ALA A 49 0.53 4.98 -8.39
CA ALA A 49 0.92 4.86 -6.98
C ALA A 49 2.40 5.23 -6.88
N GLN A 50 2.70 6.21 -6.03
CA GLN A 50 4.05 6.75 -5.90
C GLN A 50 4.79 6.21 -4.70
N ALA A 51 4.07 5.87 -3.63
CA ALA A 51 4.68 5.36 -2.42
C ALA A 51 3.67 4.53 -1.66
N VAL A 52 4.15 3.49 -1.01
CA VAL A 52 3.32 2.60 -0.20
C VAL A 52 3.98 2.45 1.16
N ARG A 53 3.21 2.69 2.20
CA ARG A 53 3.65 2.49 3.58
C ARG A 53 2.63 1.61 4.29
N GLN A 54 3.10 0.71 5.11
CA GLN A 54 2.21 -0.11 5.90
C GLN A 54 2.85 -0.48 7.23
N ARG A 55 2.02 -0.73 8.21
CA ARG A 55 2.45 -1.21 9.52
C ARG A 55 1.31 -1.95 10.17
N VAL A 56 1.64 -2.74 11.18
CA VAL A 56 0.64 -3.38 12.02
C VAL A 56 0.56 -2.60 13.32
N SER A 57 -0.64 -2.20 13.69
CA SER A 57 -0.89 -1.47 14.92
C SER A 57 -2.10 -2.08 15.60
N ALA A 58 -1.97 -2.44 16.87
CA ALA A 58 -3.03 -3.10 17.63
C ALA A 58 -3.55 -4.36 16.92
N GLY A 59 -2.66 -5.09 16.25
CA GLY A 59 -3.00 -6.31 15.57
C GLY A 59 -3.64 -6.13 14.18
N LEU A 60 -3.79 -4.89 13.73
CA LEU A 60 -4.44 -4.61 12.44
C LEU A 60 -3.48 -3.96 11.47
N LEU A 61 -3.55 -4.39 10.22
CA LEU A 61 -2.73 -3.80 9.14
C LEU A 61 -3.26 -2.40 8.81
N MET A 62 -2.36 -1.44 8.81
CA MET A 62 -2.64 -0.08 8.33
C MET A 62 -1.87 0.14 7.05
N ALA A 63 -2.49 0.74 6.07
CA ALA A 63 -1.85 0.99 4.78
C ALA A 63 -2.07 2.43 4.35
N SER A 64 -1.05 3.02 3.75
CA SER A 64 -1.10 4.37 3.18
C SER A 64 -0.44 4.34 1.82
N VAL A 65 -1.11 4.90 0.82
CA VAL A 65 -0.60 4.92 -0.55
C VAL A 65 -0.71 6.33 -1.08
N ASP A 66 0.40 6.84 -1.63
CA ASP A 66 0.40 8.12 -2.30
C ASP A 66 -0.06 7.90 -3.74
N ILE A 67 -1.15 8.54 -4.11
CA ILE A 67 -1.74 8.41 -5.44
C ILE A 67 -1.60 9.73 -6.16
N LYS A 68 -1.06 9.67 -7.37
CA LYS A 68 -0.80 10.84 -8.18
C LYS A 68 -1.62 10.82 -9.46
N ASN A 69 -2.17 11.97 -9.80
CA ASN A 69 -2.77 12.22 -11.10
C ASN A 69 -1.67 12.73 -12.04
N GLU A 70 -1.25 11.90 -12.98
CA GLU A 70 -0.20 12.28 -13.93
C GLU A 70 -0.73 13.16 -15.06
N ASP A 71 -2.05 13.25 -15.21
CA ASP A 71 -2.65 14.07 -16.23
C ASP A 71 -2.64 15.54 -15.78
N LEU A 72 -2.76 16.44 -16.74
CA LEU A 72 -2.78 17.88 -16.47
C LEU A 72 -4.15 18.36 -16.03
N SER A 73 -5.20 17.59 -16.27
CA SER A 73 -6.55 17.97 -15.91
C SER A 73 -6.97 17.30 -14.60
N ARG A 74 -7.87 17.96 -13.90
CA ARG A 74 -8.45 17.44 -12.66
C ARG A 74 -9.18 16.12 -12.91
N LYS A 75 -9.09 15.21 -11.95
CA LYS A 75 -9.87 13.98 -11.98
C LYS A 75 -10.65 13.83 -10.68
N ASP A 76 -11.91 13.51 -10.82
CA ASP A 76 -12.77 13.19 -9.69
C ASP A 76 -12.92 11.68 -9.64
N LEU A 77 -12.35 11.09 -8.61
CA LEU A 77 -12.21 9.65 -8.49
C LEU A 77 -12.93 9.16 -7.25
N GLN A 78 -13.04 7.86 -7.16
CA GLN A 78 -13.44 7.19 -5.92
C GLN A 78 -12.60 5.93 -5.79
N TYR A 79 -12.36 5.54 -4.55
CA TYR A 79 -11.52 4.38 -4.26
C TYR A 79 -12.07 3.61 -3.09
N LYS A 80 -11.59 2.37 -2.95
CA LYS A 80 -11.77 1.59 -1.75
C LYS A 80 -10.64 0.59 -1.61
N PHE A 81 -10.29 0.26 -0.37
CA PHE A 81 -9.30 -0.76 -0.10
C PHE A 81 -9.94 -2.13 -0.15
N LEU A 82 -9.23 -3.07 -0.75
CA LEU A 82 -9.58 -4.49 -0.74
C LEU A 82 -8.55 -5.19 0.12
N TRP A 83 -9.01 -5.97 1.07
CA TRP A 83 -8.13 -6.60 2.06
C TRP A 83 -8.08 -8.10 1.82
N PHE A 84 -6.90 -8.69 1.94
CA PHE A 84 -6.72 -10.12 1.65
C PHE A 84 -5.98 -10.80 2.79
N ASP A 85 -6.36 -12.07 3.07
CA ASP A 85 -5.66 -12.88 4.05
C ASP A 85 -4.45 -13.57 3.40
N ARG A 86 -3.74 -14.39 4.20
CA ARG A 86 -2.53 -15.04 3.73
C ARG A 86 -2.78 -16.02 2.58
N ASP A 87 -3.98 -16.51 2.46
CA ASP A 87 -4.34 -17.46 1.41
C ASP A 87 -4.86 -16.77 0.16
N GLY A 88 -4.91 -15.44 0.17
CA GLY A 88 -5.35 -14.65 -0.98
C GLY A 88 -6.84 -14.44 -1.07
N PHE A 89 -7.60 -14.81 -0.04
CA PHE A 89 -9.02 -14.56 -0.04
C PHE A 89 -9.32 -13.17 0.46
N GLU A 90 -10.29 -12.54 -0.17
CA GLU A 90 -10.72 -11.21 0.24
C GLU A 90 -11.47 -11.29 1.57
N VAL A 91 -11.08 -10.40 2.50
CA VAL A 91 -11.67 -10.34 3.82
C VAL A 91 -12.76 -9.28 3.81
N GLN A 92 -13.98 -9.67 4.19
CA GLN A 92 -15.14 -8.78 4.22
C GLN A 92 -15.32 -7.99 2.92
N PRO A 93 -15.57 -8.68 1.81
CA PRO A 93 -15.71 -8.00 0.51
C PRO A 93 -16.93 -7.10 0.40
N ASP A 94 -17.96 -7.40 1.19
CA ASP A 94 -19.23 -6.67 1.09
C ASP A 94 -19.24 -5.47 2.02
N GLY A 95 -20.05 -4.47 1.68
CA GLY A 95 -20.32 -3.36 2.57
C GLY A 95 -19.24 -2.30 2.61
N ARG A 96 -18.30 -2.30 1.69
CA ARG A 96 -17.28 -1.26 1.64
C ARG A 96 -17.74 -0.12 0.77
N PRO A 97 -17.94 1.06 1.35
CA PRO A 97 -18.33 2.21 0.54
C PRO A 97 -17.15 2.73 -0.26
N TRP A 98 -17.47 3.36 -1.36
CA TRP A 98 -16.48 4.12 -2.11
C TRP A 98 -16.17 5.41 -1.37
N THR A 99 -14.90 5.82 -1.40
CA THR A 99 -14.47 7.09 -0.82
C THR A 99 -14.07 8.02 -1.96
N PRO A 100 -14.60 9.25 -2.00
CA PRO A 100 -14.22 10.18 -3.06
C PRO A 100 -12.78 10.65 -2.91
N LEU A 101 -12.14 10.88 -4.05
CA LEU A 101 -10.77 11.37 -4.11
C LEU A 101 -10.66 12.30 -5.32
N ALA A 102 -10.57 13.60 -5.07
CA ALA A 102 -10.37 14.56 -6.13
C ALA A 102 -8.89 14.91 -6.23
N LEU A 103 -8.34 14.81 -7.41
CA LEU A 103 -6.94 15.15 -7.67
C LEU A 103 -6.88 16.21 -8.77
N LEU A 104 -6.26 17.32 -8.46
CA LEU A 104 -5.92 18.30 -9.48
C LEU A 104 -4.86 17.73 -10.42
N GLY A 105 -4.65 18.40 -11.53
CA GLY A 105 -3.59 17.96 -12.45
C GLY A 105 -2.26 17.88 -11.72
N GLU A 106 -1.59 16.74 -11.85
CA GLU A 106 -0.28 16.46 -11.26
C GLU A 106 -0.26 16.44 -9.75
N GLU A 107 -1.41 16.45 -9.10
CA GLU A 107 -1.48 16.42 -7.64
C GLU A 107 -1.31 14.99 -7.11
N THR A 108 -0.64 14.90 -5.95
CA THR A 108 -0.48 13.65 -5.20
C THR A 108 -1.18 13.79 -3.86
N LYS A 109 -1.97 12.78 -3.50
CA LYS A 109 -2.59 12.71 -2.18
C LYS A 109 -2.40 11.31 -1.60
N ALA A 110 -2.23 11.26 -0.29
CA ALA A 110 -2.17 9.99 0.40
C ALA A 110 -3.57 9.51 0.74
N VAL A 111 -3.84 8.25 0.46
CA VAL A 111 -5.05 7.58 0.93
C VAL A 111 -4.62 6.50 1.91
N GLN A 112 -5.38 6.33 2.99
CA GLN A 112 -4.99 5.38 4.00
C GLN A 112 -6.20 4.73 4.64
N ALA A 113 -6.00 3.54 5.17
CA ALA A 113 -7.07 2.78 5.79
C ALA A 113 -6.48 1.74 6.74
N VAL A 114 -7.34 1.23 7.62
CA VAL A 114 -7.00 0.19 8.58
C VAL A 114 -7.82 -1.03 8.22
N ALA A 115 -7.15 -2.19 8.21
CA ALA A 115 -7.82 -3.45 7.90
C ALA A 115 -8.90 -3.76 8.95
N PRO A 116 -10.00 -4.39 8.54
CA PRO A 116 -11.10 -4.68 9.45
C PRO A 116 -10.85 -5.86 10.38
N GLN A 117 -9.89 -6.70 10.07
CA GLN A 117 -9.61 -7.91 10.84
C GLN A 117 -8.12 -8.16 10.90
N SER A 118 -7.70 -8.88 11.94
CA SER A 118 -6.29 -9.14 12.19
C SER A 118 -5.67 -10.18 11.25
N ASN A 119 -6.46 -10.92 10.50
CA ASN A 119 -5.95 -11.92 9.58
C ASN A 119 -5.58 -11.35 8.21
N VAL A 120 -5.74 -10.05 8.01
CA VAL A 120 -5.37 -9.40 6.76
C VAL A 120 -3.85 -9.24 6.69
N VAL A 121 -3.26 -9.64 5.57
CA VAL A 121 -1.81 -9.52 5.38
C VAL A 121 -1.44 -8.64 4.19
N THR A 122 -2.37 -8.41 3.27
CA THR A 122 -2.08 -7.56 2.11
C THR A 122 -3.35 -6.85 1.64
N PHE A 123 -3.19 -5.96 0.68
CA PHE A 123 -4.29 -5.14 0.22
C PHE A 123 -4.11 -4.74 -1.24
N LYS A 124 -5.20 -4.29 -1.84
CA LYS A 124 -5.20 -3.57 -3.11
C LYS A 124 -6.11 -2.37 -2.97
N ILE A 125 -5.98 -1.44 -3.89
CA ILE A 125 -6.88 -0.29 -3.96
C ILE A 125 -7.61 -0.35 -5.28
N GLN A 126 -8.91 -0.44 -5.20
CA GLN A 126 -9.77 -0.35 -6.38
C GLN A 126 -10.12 1.12 -6.58
N ILE A 127 -9.94 1.62 -7.80
CA ILE A 127 -10.12 3.04 -8.08
C ILE A 127 -10.84 3.21 -9.41
N GLU A 128 -11.72 4.20 -9.48
CA GLU A 128 -12.42 4.52 -10.73
C GLU A 128 -12.84 5.97 -10.73
N GLU A 129 -13.25 6.47 -11.88
CA GLU A 129 -13.80 7.81 -11.98
C GLU A 129 -15.23 7.84 -11.45
N ARG A 130 -15.56 8.94 -10.82
CA ARG A 130 -16.92 9.16 -10.32
C ARG A 130 -17.83 9.64 -11.42
#